data_560569f9f01cd6cdfce8444377890c3f
#
_entry.id   560569f9f01cd6cdfce8444377890c3f
#
_cell.length_a   1.000
_cell.length_b   1.000
_cell.length_c   1.000
_cell.angle_alpha   90.00
_cell.angle_beta   90.00
_cell.angle_gamma   90.00
#
_symmetry.space_group_name_H-M   'P 1'
#
loop_
_entity.id
_entity.type
_entity.pdbx_description
1 polymer ?
#
loop_
_entity_poly.entity_id
_entity_poly.type
_entity_poly.pdbx_seq_one_letter_code
_entity_poly.pdbx_strand_id
1 'polypeptide(L)'
;VFDRKRAEDWNTELGEYIEANDYFTKAKAKAGLDKYFSQLDDAVPQIFGLYWSRPQVMARQDPAMATIKQFLNHLWDVRGPMGQEFDPDFDYAYADRTRRRQPGDTTLGLSPHMDAGSYERWVDPAFQAIYASVFDGHWESYDPWKAAHRSQTREFSSPAVASMFRTFQGWTGLTEQGPNGGTLQLVPTTMSMPYMLLRALQDDVEDDDLCGALPGRALGADMQFHSELLRGLTTIPTVYPGDTVWWHADIIHAVEGANQSENWANVIYIGASPACQKNKAYAARQAKAFLEGRSAPDFAAEDFEVDFKGRATIDDLTELGRKQMGL
;
A
#
# COMPACT_ATOMS: atom_id res chain seq x y z
N VAL A 1 18.30 -1.62 0.29
CA VAL A 1 18.22 -0.73 -0.88
C VAL A 1 18.94 0.57 -0.61
N PHE A 2 18.72 1.15 0.54
CA PHE A 2 19.36 2.41 0.93
C PHE A 2 20.46 2.19 1.96
N ASP A 3 21.43 3.10 1.99
CA ASP A 3 22.38 3.17 3.09
C ASP A 3 21.64 3.41 4.41
N ARG A 4 22.08 2.73 5.48
CA ARG A 4 21.45 2.81 6.81
C ARG A 4 21.42 4.24 7.34
N LYS A 5 22.57 4.93 7.27
CA LYS A 5 22.68 6.30 7.76
C LYS A 5 21.71 7.24 7.03
N ARG A 6 21.56 7.07 5.72
CA ARG A 6 20.62 7.86 4.92
C ARG A 6 19.16 7.63 5.35
N ALA A 7 18.78 6.39 5.65
CA ALA A 7 17.43 6.09 6.12
C ALA A 7 17.18 6.64 7.54
N GLU A 8 18.18 6.59 8.40
CA GLU A 8 18.13 7.21 9.74
C GLU A 8 18.02 8.74 9.64
N ASP A 9 18.73 9.37 8.71
CA ASP A 9 18.61 10.81 8.46
C ASP A 9 17.21 11.17 7.96
N TRP A 10 16.65 10.40 7.05
CA TRP A 10 15.26 10.56 6.62
C TRP A 10 14.25 10.41 7.76
N ASN A 11 14.49 9.49 8.70
CA ASN A 11 13.65 9.36 9.88
C ASN A 11 13.66 10.62 10.74
N THR A 12 14.85 11.21 10.92
CA THR A 12 15.04 12.46 11.66
C THR A 12 14.35 13.63 10.95
N GLU A 13 14.64 13.84 9.67
CA GLU A 13 14.04 14.90 8.84
C GLU A 13 12.51 14.81 8.81
N LEU A 14 11.95 13.60 8.74
CA LEU A 14 10.50 13.39 8.77
C LEU A 14 9.91 13.77 10.13
N GLY A 15 10.60 13.46 11.23
CA GLY A 15 10.22 13.87 12.57
C GLY A 15 10.19 15.40 12.70
N GLU A 16 11.27 16.06 12.29
CA GLU A 16 11.39 17.52 12.29
C GLU A 16 10.31 18.18 11.42
N TYR A 17 10.01 17.60 10.26
CA TYR A 17 8.94 18.09 9.37
C TYR A 17 7.56 18.02 10.01
N ILE A 18 7.26 16.94 10.73
CA ILE A 18 6.02 16.75 11.48
C ILE A 18 5.89 17.79 12.60
N GLU A 19 6.95 17.97 13.37
CA GLU A 19 6.98 18.89 14.52
C GLU A 19 6.93 20.35 14.08
N ALA A 20 7.77 20.75 13.11
CA ALA A 20 7.86 22.13 12.62
C ALA A 20 6.54 22.65 12.02
N ASN A 21 5.65 21.73 11.60
CA ASN A 21 4.36 22.07 11.01
C ASN A 21 3.17 21.83 11.94
N ASP A 22 3.41 21.49 13.21
CA ASP A 22 2.36 21.24 14.21
C ASP A 22 1.30 20.24 13.72
N TYR A 23 1.79 19.13 13.10
CA TYR A 23 0.92 18.14 12.45
C TYR A 23 -0.15 17.60 13.41
N PHE A 24 0.21 17.26 14.65
CA PHE A 24 -0.72 16.63 15.60
C PHE A 24 -1.93 17.51 15.93
N THR A 25 -1.71 18.80 16.16
CA THR A 25 -2.82 19.74 16.40
C THR A 25 -3.70 19.87 15.17
N LYS A 26 -3.10 19.97 13.98
CA LYS A 26 -3.83 20.07 12.72
C LYS A 26 -4.60 18.80 12.39
N ALA A 27 -4.01 17.63 12.61
CA ALA A 27 -4.66 16.33 12.41
C ALA A 27 -5.87 16.17 13.35
N LYS A 28 -5.74 16.54 14.60
CA LYS A 28 -6.83 16.51 15.57
C LYS A 28 -8.01 17.40 15.16
N ALA A 29 -7.73 18.57 14.59
CA ALA A 29 -8.77 19.49 14.09
C ALA A 29 -9.51 18.93 12.85
N LYS A 30 -8.88 18.02 12.09
CA LYS A 30 -9.44 17.37 10.91
C LYS A 30 -9.89 15.91 11.16
N ALA A 31 -9.87 15.45 12.40
CA ALA A 31 -10.33 14.12 12.79
C ALA A 31 -11.73 13.83 12.23
N GLY A 32 -11.91 12.67 11.63
CA GLY A 32 -13.18 12.26 11.02
C GLY A 32 -13.28 12.49 9.50
N LEU A 33 -12.35 13.18 8.85
CA LEU A 33 -12.28 13.22 7.39
C LEU A 33 -11.84 11.86 6.83
N ASP A 34 -10.85 11.23 7.44
CA ASP A 34 -10.47 9.85 7.15
C ASP A 34 -11.24 8.89 8.05
N LYS A 35 -12.43 8.50 7.62
CA LYS A 35 -13.29 7.57 8.36
C LYS A 35 -12.72 6.16 8.47
N TYR A 36 -11.76 5.78 7.64
CA TYR A 36 -11.17 4.45 7.67
C TYR A 36 -10.25 4.27 8.88
N PHE A 37 -9.50 5.30 9.23
CA PHE A 37 -8.60 5.32 10.39
C PHE A 37 -9.16 6.07 11.60
N SER A 38 -10.38 6.56 11.54
CA SER A 38 -11.04 7.28 12.63
C SER A 38 -11.29 6.42 13.90
N GLN A 39 -11.06 5.12 13.81
CA GLN A 39 -11.11 4.19 14.94
C GLN A 39 -9.77 4.09 15.69
N LEU A 40 -8.70 4.63 15.13
CA LEU A 40 -7.41 4.70 15.81
C LEU A 40 -7.49 5.83 16.85
N ASP A 41 -6.89 5.58 18.00
CA ASP A 41 -6.85 6.57 19.08
C ASP A 41 -6.28 7.90 18.56
N ASP A 42 -7.08 8.96 18.57
CA ASP A 42 -6.72 10.30 18.11
C ASP A 42 -5.50 10.87 18.87
N ALA A 43 -5.19 10.33 20.04
CA ALA A 43 -4.06 10.78 20.86
C ALA A 43 -2.70 10.37 20.26
N VAL A 44 -2.65 9.25 19.51
CA VAL A 44 -1.40 8.71 18.94
C VAL A 44 -1.63 8.15 17.54
N PRO A 45 -1.74 9.01 16.52
CA PRO A 45 -1.91 8.55 15.16
C PRO A 45 -0.72 7.71 14.73
N GLN A 46 -0.97 6.56 14.11
CA GLN A 46 0.08 5.71 13.55
C GLN A 46 0.35 6.02 12.08
N ILE A 47 -0.68 6.41 11.35
CA ILE A 47 -0.62 6.71 9.92
C ILE A 47 -0.83 8.20 9.74
N PHE A 48 0.10 8.82 9.04
CA PHE A 48 0.17 10.26 8.86
C PHE A 48 -0.21 10.61 7.43
N GLY A 49 -1.19 11.45 7.24
CA GLY A 49 -1.64 11.98 5.95
C GLY A 49 -0.62 12.94 5.32
N LEU A 50 0.61 12.47 5.20
CA LEU A 50 1.74 13.18 4.62
C LEU A 50 2.27 12.43 3.40
N TYR A 51 2.47 13.14 2.29
CA TYR A 51 2.81 12.59 0.98
C TYR A 51 4.07 13.21 0.38
N TRP A 52 4.33 14.46 0.71
CA TRP A 52 5.27 15.33 0.01
C TRP A 52 6.42 15.80 0.89
N SER A 53 6.65 15.19 2.05
CA SER A 53 7.88 15.47 2.79
C SER A 53 9.09 15.15 1.92
N ARG A 54 10.17 15.89 2.10
CA ARG A 54 11.38 15.70 1.32
C ARG A 54 11.92 14.27 1.40
N PRO A 55 11.99 13.60 2.57
CA PRO A 55 12.37 12.19 2.66
C PRO A 55 11.52 11.26 1.81
N GLN A 56 10.19 11.43 1.81
CA GLN A 56 9.30 10.58 1.01
C GLN A 56 9.54 10.76 -0.49
N VAL A 57 9.73 12.00 -0.95
CA VAL A 57 9.97 12.30 -2.36
C VAL A 57 11.34 11.77 -2.79
N MET A 58 12.39 11.97 -1.96
CA MET A 58 13.73 11.48 -2.26
C MET A 58 13.79 9.95 -2.30
N ALA A 59 13.10 9.26 -1.41
CA ALA A 59 13.04 7.79 -1.42
C ALA A 59 12.34 7.25 -2.68
N ARG A 60 11.28 7.90 -3.13
CA ARG A 60 10.52 7.45 -4.32
C ARG A 60 11.29 7.60 -5.62
N GLN A 61 12.06 8.68 -5.78
CA GLN A 61 12.79 8.99 -7.02
C GLN A 61 14.22 8.44 -7.07
N ASP A 62 14.64 7.70 -6.06
CA ASP A 62 15.99 7.16 -6.01
C ASP A 62 16.22 6.12 -7.12
N PRO A 63 17.34 6.18 -7.85
CA PRO A 63 17.64 5.19 -8.90
C PRO A 63 17.70 3.75 -8.41
N ALA A 64 18.16 3.50 -7.17
CA ALA A 64 18.16 2.16 -6.59
C ALA A 64 16.72 1.65 -6.40
N MET A 65 15.79 2.52 -6.00
CA MET A 65 14.38 2.19 -5.92
C MET A 65 13.79 1.86 -7.29
N ALA A 66 14.12 2.62 -8.33
CA ALA A 66 13.70 2.32 -9.70
C ALA A 66 14.20 0.95 -10.16
N THR A 67 15.48 0.63 -9.90
CA THR A 67 16.07 -0.67 -10.24
C THR A 67 15.34 -1.84 -9.56
N ILE A 68 15.02 -1.72 -8.26
CA ILE A 68 14.28 -2.77 -7.55
C ILE A 68 12.87 -2.95 -8.13
N LYS A 69 12.17 -1.87 -8.42
CA LYS A 69 10.83 -1.94 -9.02
C LYS A 69 10.85 -2.58 -10.40
N GLN A 70 11.80 -2.24 -11.24
CA GLN A 70 12.00 -2.91 -12.54
C GLN A 70 12.23 -4.41 -12.36
N PHE A 71 13.14 -4.80 -11.45
CA PHE A 71 13.35 -6.21 -11.14
C PHE A 71 12.05 -6.92 -10.74
N LEU A 72 11.27 -6.32 -9.84
CA LEU A 72 10.00 -6.87 -9.35
C LEU A 72 8.96 -6.97 -10.49
N ASN A 73 8.86 -5.96 -11.35
CA ASN A 73 7.95 -5.95 -12.48
C ASN A 73 8.26 -7.06 -13.50
N HIS A 74 9.53 -7.36 -13.71
CA HIS A 74 9.98 -8.43 -14.60
C HIS A 74 9.70 -9.85 -14.07
N LEU A 75 9.23 -10.00 -12.83
CA LEU A 75 8.74 -11.29 -12.32
C LEU A 75 7.35 -11.66 -12.88
N TRP A 76 6.68 -10.73 -13.54
CA TRP A 76 5.33 -10.92 -14.06
C TRP A 76 5.33 -11.32 -15.55
N ASP A 77 4.38 -12.15 -15.93
CA ASP A 77 3.99 -12.30 -17.34
C ASP A 77 3.12 -11.10 -17.74
N VAL A 78 3.71 -10.17 -18.45
CA VAL A 78 3.08 -8.90 -18.84
C VAL A 78 2.08 -9.01 -20.00
N ARG A 79 1.90 -10.21 -20.57
CA ARG A 79 1.00 -10.42 -21.71
C ARG A 79 -0.46 -10.33 -21.27
N GLY A 80 -1.23 -9.60 -22.04
CA GLY A 80 -2.67 -9.45 -21.87
C GLY A 80 -3.43 -9.60 -23.19
N PRO A 81 -4.76 -9.54 -23.15
CA PRO A 81 -5.58 -9.79 -24.34
C PRO A 81 -5.41 -8.76 -25.45
N MET A 82 -4.96 -7.56 -25.13
CA MET A 82 -4.73 -6.47 -26.09
C MET A 82 -3.24 -6.18 -26.32
N GLY A 83 -2.35 -7.09 -25.91
CA GLY A 83 -0.90 -6.91 -25.98
C GLY A 83 -0.26 -6.88 -24.59
N GLN A 84 0.65 -5.95 -24.35
CA GLN A 84 1.34 -5.80 -23.09
C GLN A 84 0.48 -5.00 -22.10
N GLU A 85 0.21 -5.55 -20.93
CA GLU A 85 -0.60 -4.91 -19.87
C GLU A 85 0.09 -3.70 -19.26
N PHE A 86 1.41 -3.77 -19.09
CA PHE A 86 2.21 -2.67 -18.56
C PHE A 86 3.68 -2.75 -19.04
N ASP A 87 4.38 -1.64 -19.01
CA ASP A 87 5.81 -1.57 -19.26
C ASP A 87 6.57 -1.90 -17.96
N PRO A 88 7.33 -3.01 -17.90
CA PRO A 88 8.07 -3.40 -16.70
C PRO A 88 9.29 -2.51 -16.41
N ASP A 89 9.76 -1.75 -17.41
CA ASP A 89 10.97 -0.95 -17.31
C ASP A 89 10.74 0.47 -16.76
N PHE A 90 9.48 0.87 -16.60
CA PHE A 90 9.16 2.18 -16.09
C PHE A 90 8.00 2.16 -15.09
N ASP A 91 8.19 2.84 -13.96
CA ASP A 91 7.19 3.03 -12.91
C ASP A 91 6.79 4.50 -12.76
N TYR A 92 5.48 4.74 -12.59
CA TYR A 92 5.02 5.99 -11.99
C TYR A 92 5.19 5.94 -10.46
N ALA A 93 5.47 7.08 -9.85
CA ALA A 93 5.45 7.17 -8.39
C ALA A 93 4.02 7.07 -7.88
N TYR A 94 3.79 6.26 -6.85
CA TYR A 94 2.56 6.27 -6.07
C TYR A 94 2.83 6.95 -4.74
N ALA A 95 2.22 8.10 -4.52
CA ALA A 95 2.38 8.84 -3.29
C ALA A 95 1.44 8.29 -2.23
N ASP A 96 2.00 7.48 -1.36
CA ASP A 96 1.33 6.97 -0.18
C ASP A 96 1.89 7.66 1.09
N ARG A 97 1.25 7.43 2.20
CA ARG A 97 1.49 8.02 3.50
C ARG A 97 2.80 7.53 4.13
N THR A 98 3.04 7.93 5.34
CA THR A 98 4.06 7.37 6.22
C THR A 98 3.40 6.79 7.46
N ARG A 99 4.02 5.77 8.05
CA ARG A 99 3.60 5.21 9.32
C ARG A 99 4.71 5.38 10.34
N ARG A 100 4.32 5.80 11.53
CA ARG A 100 5.21 5.91 12.69
C ARG A 100 4.50 5.36 13.92
N ARG A 101 5.03 4.29 14.47
CA ARG A 101 4.45 3.62 15.63
C ARG A 101 5.42 3.65 16.79
N GLN A 102 4.99 4.28 17.88
CA GLN A 102 5.84 4.46 19.06
C GLN A 102 6.07 3.16 19.83
N PRO A 103 7.16 3.08 20.61
CA PRO A 103 7.38 2.02 21.60
C PRO A 103 6.22 1.91 22.57
N GLY A 104 5.84 0.69 22.94
CA GLY A 104 4.77 0.43 23.90
C GLY A 104 3.36 0.70 23.38
N ASP A 105 3.18 1.06 22.10
CA ASP A 105 1.86 1.26 21.51
C ASP A 105 1.09 -0.05 21.46
N THR A 106 -0.09 -0.07 22.08
CA THR A 106 -1.03 -1.19 22.12
C THR A 106 -2.29 -0.96 21.30
N THR A 107 -2.35 0.13 20.55
CA THR A 107 -3.47 0.36 19.63
C THR A 107 -3.47 -0.71 18.54
N LEU A 108 -4.66 -1.11 18.09
CA LEU A 108 -4.81 -2.13 17.07
C LEU A 108 -3.97 -1.80 15.84
N GLY A 109 -3.21 -2.80 15.37
CA GLY A 109 -2.60 -2.76 14.06
C GLY A 109 -3.66 -2.80 12.94
N LEU A 110 -3.25 -3.17 11.75
CA LEU A 110 -4.19 -3.44 10.67
C LEU A 110 -4.60 -4.93 10.72
N SER A 111 -5.90 -5.18 10.73
CA SER A 111 -6.44 -6.54 10.64
C SER A 111 -6.00 -7.21 9.33
N PRO A 112 -5.93 -8.55 9.29
CA PRO A 112 -5.56 -9.29 8.08
C PRO A 112 -6.48 -8.95 6.89
N HIS A 113 -5.90 -8.56 5.76
CA HIS A 113 -6.64 -8.16 4.56
C HIS A 113 -5.77 -8.25 3.30
N MET A 114 -6.42 -8.11 2.15
CA MET A 114 -5.81 -7.81 0.86
C MET A 114 -6.34 -6.48 0.35
N ASP A 115 -5.49 -5.66 -0.22
CA ASP A 115 -5.87 -4.41 -0.88
C ASP A 115 -6.38 -4.65 -2.31
N ALA A 116 -6.76 -3.57 -2.99
CA ALA A 116 -7.17 -3.52 -4.40
C ALA A 116 -8.58 -4.07 -4.68
N GLY A 117 -9.49 -4.01 -3.73
CA GLY A 117 -10.88 -4.35 -3.90
C GLY A 117 -11.32 -5.55 -3.05
N SER A 118 -12.58 -5.59 -2.78
CA SER A 118 -13.26 -6.59 -1.95
C SER A 118 -14.42 -7.20 -2.74
N TYR A 119 -15.64 -6.74 -2.54
CA TYR A 119 -16.83 -7.16 -3.27
C TYR A 119 -16.66 -7.12 -4.81
N GLU A 120 -15.88 -6.16 -5.31
CA GLU A 120 -15.58 -5.99 -6.73
C GLU A 120 -14.96 -7.22 -7.36
N ARG A 121 -14.26 -8.07 -6.58
CA ARG A 121 -13.62 -9.29 -7.07
C ARG A 121 -14.61 -10.32 -7.64
N TRP A 122 -15.87 -10.28 -7.17
CA TRP A 122 -16.93 -11.16 -7.68
C TRP A 122 -17.80 -10.54 -8.78
N VAL A 123 -17.86 -9.19 -8.87
CA VAL A 123 -18.82 -8.51 -9.75
C VAL A 123 -18.19 -7.67 -10.86
N ASP A 124 -16.94 -7.22 -10.71
CA ASP A 124 -16.26 -6.46 -11.75
C ASP A 124 -15.76 -7.40 -12.86
N PRO A 125 -16.07 -7.14 -14.14
CA PRO A 125 -15.69 -8.03 -15.24
C PRO A 125 -14.17 -8.23 -15.40
N ALA A 126 -13.36 -7.22 -15.06
CA ALA A 126 -11.91 -7.35 -15.13
C ALA A 126 -11.39 -8.27 -14.02
N PHE A 127 -11.92 -8.16 -12.80
CA PHE A 127 -11.59 -9.11 -11.72
C PHE A 127 -12.08 -10.52 -12.05
N GLN A 128 -13.27 -10.69 -12.60
CA GLN A 128 -13.77 -11.99 -13.06
C GLN A 128 -12.85 -12.61 -14.12
N ALA A 129 -12.32 -11.79 -15.03
CA ALA A 129 -11.38 -12.26 -16.05
C ALA A 129 -10.01 -12.64 -15.46
N ILE A 130 -9.51 -11.93 -14.45
CA ILE A 130 -8.28 -12.28 -13.73
C ILE A 130 -8.41 -13.65 -13.04
N TYR A 131 -9.56 -13.91 -12.45
CA TYR A 131 -9.82 -15.12 -11.65
C TYR A 131 -10.69 -16.16 -12.38
N ALA A 132 -10.79 -16.09 -13.71
CA ALA A 132 -11.66 -16.95 -14.50
C ALA A 132 -11.43 -18.45 -14.20
N SER A 133 -10.17 -18.89 -14.14
CA SER A 133 -9.86 -20.29 -13.82
C SER A 133 -10.36 -20.71 -12.42
N VAL A 134 -10.40 -19.78 -11.46
CA VAL A 134 -10.91 -20.05 -10.10
C VAL A 134 -12.42 -20.22 -10.14
N PHE A 135 -13.15 -19.29 -10.79
CA PHE A 135 -14.60 -19.35 -10.91
C PHE A 135 -15.10 -20.51 -11.79
N ASP A 136 -14.29 -20.94 -12.76
CA ASP A 136 -14.59 -22.11 -13.62
C ASP A 136 -14.25 -23.46 -12.94
N GLY A 137 -13.82 -23.44 -11.67
CA GLY A 137 -13.50 -24.65 -10.90
C GLY A 137 -12.12 -25.25 -11.18
N HIS A 138 -11.24 -24.50 -11.84
CA HIS A 138 -9.87 -24.90 -12.19
C HIS A 138 -8.84 -24.06 -11.40
N TRP A 139 -9.07 -23.89 -10.11
CA TRP A 139 -8.28 -23.02 -9.25
C TRP A 139 -6.79 -23.39 -9.21
N GLU A 140 -6.42 -24.67 -9.40
CA GLU A 140 -5.03 -25.13 -9.47
C GLU A 140 -4.28 -24.55 -10.66
N SER A 141 -4.98 -24.08 -11.68
CA SER A 141 -4.40 -23.43 -12.85
C SER A 141 -4.27 -21.91 -12.71
N TYR A 142 -4.72 -21.36 -11.58
CA TYR A 142 -4.55 -19.94 -11.27
C TYR A 142 -3.07 -19.59 -11.17
N ASP A 143 -2.65 -18.60 -11.96
CA ASP A 143 -1.29 -18.09 -11.96
C ASP A 143 -1.29 -16.62 -11.48
N PRO A 144 -0.85 -16.35 -10.24
CA PRO A 144 -0.84 -15.02 -9.67
C PRO A 144 0.10 -14.05 -10.40
N TRP A 145 1.05 -14.56 -11.17
CA TRP A 145 2.05 -13.77 -11.88
C TRP A 145 1.61 -13.29 -13.26
N LYS A 146 0.41 -13.63 -13.68
CA LYS A 146 -0.18 -13.10 -14.91
C LYS A 146 -0.74 -11.72 -14.72
N ALA A 147 -0.28 -10.77 -15.54
CA ALA A 147 -0.76 -9.39 -15.53
C ALA A 147 -2.10 -9.18 -16.24
N ALA A 148 -2.49 -10.14 -17.09
CA ALA A 148 -3.70 -10.07 -17.92
C ALA A 148 -4.92 -9.56 -17.14
N HIS A 149 -5.57 -8.52 -17.65
CA HIS A 149 -6.73 -7.82 -17.08
C HIS A 149 -6.49 -7.01 -15.81
N ARG A 150 -5.35 -7.13 -15.11
CA ARG A 150 -5.12 -6.48 -13.81
C ARG A 150 -5.06 -4.95 -13.89
N SER A 151 -4.55 -4.41 -15.00
CA SER A 151 -4.54 -2.96 -15.24
C SER A 151 -5.91 -2.39 -15.64
N GLN A 152 -6.91 -3.25 -15.88
CA GLN A 152 -8.25 -2.88 -16.36
C GLN A 152 -9.32 -2.90 -15.25
N THR A 153 -8.97 -3.32 -14.04
CA THR A 153 -9.89 -3.31 -12.89
C THR A 153 -10.44 -1.90 -12.64
N ARG A 154 -11.68 -1.83 -12.17
CA ARG A 154 -12.34 -0.56 -11.90
C ARG A 154 -11.52 0.31 -10.95
N GLU A 155 -11.39 1.58 -11.30
CA GLU A 155 -10.75 2.57 -10.44
C GLU A 155 -11.78 3.13 -9.44
N PHE A 156 -11.38 3.23 -8.18
CA PHE A 156 -12.11 3.96 -7.15
C PHE A 156 -11.13 4.47 -6.10
N SER A 157 -11.43 5.65 -5.57
CA SER A 157 -10.59 6.32 -4.60
C SER A 157 -10.93 5.83 -3.20
N SER A 158 -9.94 5.28 -2.50
CA SER A 158 -10.10 4.79 -1.13
C SER A 158 -8.73 4.63 -0.46
N PRO A 159 -8.57 5.01 0.81
CA PRO A 159 -7.34 4.78 1.55
C PRO A 159 -7.00 3.29 1.75
N ALA A 160 -7.98 2.40 1.58
CA ALA A 160 -7.82 0.96 1.66
C ALA A 160 -7.55 0.31 0.30
N VAL A 161 -7.71 1.05 -0.79
CA VAL A 161 -7.63 0.53 -2.16
C VAL A 161 -6.96 1.56 -3.04
N ALA A 162 -5.80 1.23 -3.60
CA ALA A 162 -5.14 2.12 -4.53
C ALA A 162 -5.82 2.12 -5.89
N SER A 163 -6.01 3.31 -6.46
CA SER A 163 -6.50 3.45 -7.84
C SER A 163 -5.43 3.10 -8.88
N MET A 164 -4.15 3.19 -8.53
CA MET A 164 -3.07 2.67 -9.37
C MET A 164 -3.02 1.15 -9.35
N PHE A 165 -2.78 0.54 -10.49
CA PHE A 165 -2.34 -0.85 -10.56
C PHE A 165 -0.93 -0.96 -9.97
N ARG A 166 -0.73 -1.87 -9.03
CA ARG A 166 0.56 -2.16 -8.39
C ARG A 166 0.88 -3.63 -8.53
N THR A 167 2.06 -3.93 -9.02
CA THR A 167 2.59 -5.31 -9.07
C THR A 167 2.96 -5.80 -7.68
N PHE A 168 3.55 -4.92 -6.88
CA PHE A 168 3.88 -5.14 -5.48
C PHE A 168 3.51 -3.95 -4.63
N GLN A 169 3.10 -4.23 -3.42
CA GLN A 169 3.06 -3.29 -2.33
C GLN A 169 4.35 -3.38 -1.54
N GLY A 170 4.68 -2.34 -0.79
CA GLY A 170 5.90 -2.36 0.01
C GLY A 170 6.09 -1.11 0.84
N TRP A 171 7.19 -1.11 1.58
CA TRP A 171 7.67 0.04 2.33
C TRP A 171 9.18 0.01 2.51
N THR A 172 9.76 1.18 2.80
CA THR A 172 11.14 1.36 3.25
C THR A 172 11.13 1.53 4.75
N GLY A 173 11.91 0.72 5.47
CA GLY A 173 12.16 0.86 6.89
C GLY A 173 13.03 2.09 7.19
N LEU A 174 12.60 2.90 8.14
CA LEU A 174 13.36 4.05 8.66
C LEU A 174 14.00 3.74 10.02
N THR A 175 13.51 2.70 10.68
CA THR A 175 13.98 2.20 11.97
C THR A 175 14.14 0.70 11.93
N GLU A 176 14.91 0.14 12.85
CA GLU A 176 14.95 -1.30 13.05
C GLU A 176 13.61 -1.78 13.59
N GLN A 177 13.06 -2.83 12.99
CA GLN A 177 11.80 -3.44 13.42
C GLN A 177 11.74 -4.92 13.04
N GLY A 178 11.03 -5.69 13.83
CA GLY A 178 10.91 -7.13 13.64
C GLY A 178 9.82 -7.71 14.55
N PRO A 179 9.82 -9.01 14.82
CA PRO A 179 8.79 -9.65 15.64
C PRO A 179 8.58 -8.96 16.98
N ASN A 180 7.33 -8.75 17.35
CA ASN A 180 6.85 -7.97 18.49
C ASN A 180 7.13 -6.45 18.41
N GLY A 181 7.61 -5.96 17.28
CA GLY A 181 7.90 -4.54 17.05
C GLY A 181 6.74 -3.77 16.40
N GLY A 182 5.54 -4.30 16.38
CA GLY A 182 4.39 -3.65 15.75
C GLY A 182 4.51 -3.54 14.24
N THR A 183 5.15 -4.52 13.61
CA THR A 183 5.48 -4.53 12.19
C THR A 183 4.53 -5.40 11.36
N LEU A 184 4.88 -5.60 10.10
CA LEU A 184 4.12 -6.33 9.09
C LEU A 184 4.04 -7.83 9.41
N GLN A 185 2.86 -8.39 9.18
CA GLN A 185 2.59 -9.81 9.16
C GLN A 185 2.05 -10.22 7.78
N LEU A 186 2.35 -11.43 7.34
CA LEU A 186 1.95 -11.96 6.04
C LEU A 186 1.46 -13.41 6.19
N VAL A 187 0.48 -13.79 5.38
CA VAL A 187 0.25 -15.19 5.01
C VAL A 187 1.04 -15.44 3.73
N PRO A 188 2.20 -16.15 3.78
CA PRO A 188 3.19 -16.14 2.71
C PRO A 188 2.80 -17.04 1.52
N THR A 189 1.60 -16.87 0.99
CA THR A 189 1.14 -17.58 -0.22
C THR A 189 0.15 -16.74 -1.02
N THR A 190 0.36 -16.66 -2.32
CA THR A 190 -0.55 -16.03 -3.28
C THR A 190 -1.80 -16.88 -3.52
N MET A 191 -1.78 -18.17 -3.17
CA MET A 191 -2.95 -19.06 -3.24
C MET A 191 -4.00 -18.73 -2.18
N SER A 192 -3.73 -17.77 -1.30
CA SER A 192 -4.76 -17.15 -0.45
C SER A 192 -5.92 -16.60 -1.27
N MET A 193 -5.66 -16.06 -2.46
CA MET A 193 -6.71 -15.45 -3.28
C MET A 193 -7.75 -16.46 -3.79
N PRO A 194 -7.38 -17.56 -4.45
CA PRO A 194 -8.33 -18.61 -4.81
C PRO A 194 -9.13 -19.11 -3.60
N TYR A 195 -8.49 -19.32 -2.46
CA TYR A 195 -9.17 -19.74 -1.25
C TYR A 195 -10.23 -18.72 -0.80
N MET A 196 -9.88 -17.44 -0.73
CA MET A 196 -10.79 -16.37 -0.31
C MET A 196 -12.01 -16.28 -1.24
N LEU A 197 -11.79 -16.37 -2.56
CA LEU A 197 -12.86 -16.31 -3.55
C LEU A 197 -13.83 -17.49 -3.43
N LEU A 198 -13.31 -18.71 -3.30
CA LEU A 198 -14.13 -19.92 -3.23
C LEU A 198 -14.76 -20.11 -1.85
N ARG A 199 -14.11 -19.64 -0.78
CA ARG A 199 -14.65 -19.74 0.59
C ARG A 199 -15.96 -18.97 0.72
N ALA A 200 -16.04 -17.81 0.07
CA ALA A 200 -17.24 -17.00 0.06
C ALA A 200 -18.43 -17.63 -0.67
N LEU A 201 -18.21 -18.68 -1.45
CA LEU A 201 -19.23 -19.37 -2.24
C LEU A 201 -19.61 -20.76 -1.66
N GLN A 202 -19.22 -21.04 -0.41
CA GLN A 202 -19.55 -22.31 0.23
C GLN A 202 -20.94 -22.25 0.88
N ASP A 203 -21.58 -23.42 1.03
CA ASP A 203 -22.96 -23.57 1.52
C ASP A 203 -23.18 -23.02 2.94
N ASP A 204 -22.13 -22.84 3.73
CA ASP A 204 -22.20 -22.30 5.11
C ASP A 204 -22.01 -20.78 5.16
N VAL A 205 -21.92 -20.10 4.03
CA VAL A 205 -21.89 -18.63 3.88
C VAL A 205 -23.20 -18.18 3.24
N GLU A 206 -23.87 -17.21 3.84
CA GLU A 206 -25.10 -16.64 3.27
C GLU A 206 -24.82 -16.03 1.89
N ASP A 207 -25.73 -16.22 0.95
CA ASP A 207 -25.57 -15.86 -0.47
C ASP A 207 -25.16 -14.40 -0.72
N ASP A 208 -25.52 -13.48 0.17
CA ASP A 208 -25.26 -12.05 0.07
C ASP A 208 -24.13 -11.55 1.01
N ASP A 209 -23.55 -12.43 1.85
CA ASP A 209 -22.51 -12.04 2.80
C ASP A 209 -21.11 -12.00 2.17
N LEU A 210 -20.77 -12.94 1.29
CA LEU A 210 -19.43 -13.08 0.69
C LEU A 210 -18.29 -12.98 1.72
N CYS A 211 -18.45 -13.62 2.89
CA CYS A 211 -17.52 -13.52 4.02
C CYS A 211 -17.24 -12.08 4.48
N GLY A 212 -18.26 -11.23 4.51
CA GLY A 212 -18.17 -9.82 4.95
C GLY A 212 -17.53 -8.87 3.94
N ALA A 213 -17.39 -9.26 2.67
CA ALA A 213 -16.85 -8.40 1.63
C ALA A 213 -17.78 -7.22 1.34
N LEU A 214 -17.24 -6.00 1.37
CA LEU A 214 -18.00 -4.77 1.14
C LEU A 214 -17.42 -3.96 -0.02
N PRO A 215 -18.26 -3.28 -0.83
CA PRO A 215 -17.79 -2.43 -1.93
C PRO A 215 -16.81 -1.34 -1.47
N GLY A 216 -15.74 -1.12 -2.23
CA GLY A 216 -14.77 -0.06 -1.97
C GLY A 216 -13.92 -0.26 -0.72
N ARG A 217 -13.81 -1.49 -0.22
CA ARG A 217 -13.01 -1.85 0.95
C ARG A 217 -11.83 -2.75 0.58
N ALA A 218 -10.91 -2.95 1.51
CA ALA A 218 -9.98 -4.06 1.45
C ALA A 218 -10.74 -5.37 1.71
N LEU A 219 -10.29 -6.47 1.10
CA LEU A 219 -10.85 -7.79 1.34
C LEU A 219 -10.33 -8.33 2.69
N GLY A 220 -11.17 -8.30 3.70
CA GLY A 220 -10.84 -8.76 5.04
C GLY A 220 -10.71 -10.28 5.13
N ALA A 221 -9.79 -10.73 5.99
CA ALA A 221 -9.70 -12.13 6.40
C ALA A 221 -9.90 -12.22 7.90
N ASP A 222 -10.80 -13.09 8.35
CA ASP A 222 -11.14 -13.24 9.76
C ASP A 222 -11.14 -14.72 10.20
N MET A 223 -11.20 -14.95 11.51
CA MET A 223 -11.15 -16.28 12.10
C MET A 223 -12.43 -17.09 11.87
N GLN A 224 -13.56 -16.44 11.56
CA GLN A 224 -14.82 -17.12 11.31
C GLN A 224 -14.77 -17.90 10.00
N PHE A 225 -14.30 -17.26 8.92
CA PHE A 225 -14.32 -17.81 7.58
C PHE A 225 -12.95 -18.30 7.08
N HIS A 226 -11.85 -17.73 7.59
CA HIS A 226 -10.51 -17.88 7.02
C HIS A 226 -9.47 -18.39 8.02
N SER A 227 -9.92 -19.11 9.07
CA SER A 227 -9.03 -19.63 10.13
C SER A 227 -7.86 -20.45 9.59
N GLU A 228 -8.06 -21.23 8.53
CA GLU A 228 -7.00 -22.06 7.93
C GLU A 228 -5.85 -21.20 7.35
N LEU A 229 -6.17 -20.11 6.69
CA LEU A 229 -5.17 -19.16 6.18
C LEU A 229 -4.48 -18.39 7.31
N LEU A 230 -5.27 -17.93 8.29
CA LEU A 230 -4.75 -17.10 9.39
C LEU A 230 -3.86 -17.88 10.36
N ARG A 231 -3.90 -19.20 10.39
CA ARG A 231 -2.90 -20.04 11.08
C ARG A 231 -1.50 -19.90 10.47
N GLY A 232 -1.40 -19.49 9.19
CA GLY A 232 -0.15 -19.19 8.50
C GLY A 232 0.32 -17.75 8.65
N LEU A 233 -0.43 -16.89 9.35
CA LEU A 233 -0.04 -15.48 9.54
C LEU A 233 1.24 -15.41 10.37
N THR A 234 2.28 -14.84 9.80
CA THR A 234 3.61 -14.75 10.41
C THR A 234 4.20 -13.36 10.27
N THR A 235 4.91 -12.91 11.29
CA THR A 235 5.64 -11.64 11.26
C THR A 235 6.87 -11.76 10.38
N ILE A 236 7.20 -10.69 9.68
CA ILE A 236 8.45 -10.59 8.91
C ILE A 236 9.68 -10.70 9.83
N PRO A 237 10.83 -11.18 9.32
CA PRO A 237 12.08 -11.14 10.08
C PRO A 237 12.51 -9.71 10.37
N THR A 238 13.50 -9.54 11.26
CA THR A 238 14.07 -8.23 11.56
C THR A 238 14.60 -7.56 10.31
N VAL A 239 14.23 -6.32 10.12
CA VAL A 239 14.69 -5.41 9.06
C VAL A 239 15.33 -4.18 9.68
N TYR A 240 16.25 -3.58 8.95
CA TYR A 240 17.04 -2.43 9.40
C TYR A 240 16.71 -1.17 8.59
N PRO A 241 17.09 0.02 9.10
CA PRO A 241 16.92 1.25 8.31
C PRO A 241 17.54 1.12 6.92
N GLY A 242 16.78 1.47 5.89
CA GLY A 242 17.17 1.34 4.50
C GLY A 242 16.79 0.02 3.81
N ASP A 243 16.38 -0.99 4.57
CA ASP A 243 15.78 -2.18 3.99
C ASP A 243 14.39 -1.89 3.42
N THR A 244 14.00 -2.64 2.40
CA THR A 244 12.66 -2.55 1.81
C THR A 244 11.97 -3.89 1.90
N VAL A 245 10.70 -3.87 2.23
CA VAL A 245 9.85 -5.06 2.28
C VAL A 245 8.80 -4.96 1.17
N TRP A 246 8.60 -6.04 0.45
CA TRP A 246 7.69 -6.11 -0.68
C TRP A 246 6.80 -7.34 -0.59
N TRP A 247 5.54 -7.20 -0.98
CA TRP A 247 4.62 -8.33 -1.09
C TRP A 247 3.71 -8.21 -2.30
N HIS A 248 3.35 -9.35 -2.84
CA HIS A 248 2.42 -9.45 -3.96
C HIS A 248 1.00 -9.01 -3.54
N ALA A 249 0.24 -8.42 -4.45
CA ALA A 249 -1.11 -7.91 -4.17
C ALA A 249 -2.10 -9.00 -3.67
N ASP A 250 -1.89 -10.27 -4.03
CA ASP A 250 -2.73 -11.40 -3.63
C ASP A 250 -2.25 -12.08 -2.33
N ILE A 251 -1.45 -11.38 -1.52
CA ILE A 251 -1.01 -11.85 -0.21
C ILE A 251 -1.81 -11.15 0.88
N ILE A 252 -2.41 -11.95 1.79
CA ILE A 252 -3.00 -11.42 3.02
C ILE A 252 -1.90 -10.80 3.86
N HIS A 253 -2.09 -9.57 4.26
CA HIS A 253 -1.17 -8.86 5.13
C HIS A 253 -1.90 -8.20 6.31
N ALA A 254 -1.17 -8.00 7.36
CA ALA A 254 -1.64 -7.42 8.62
C ALA A 254 -0.51 -6.63 9.27
N VAL A 255 -0.83 -5.98 10.36
CA VAL A 255 0.17 -5.35 11.23
C VAL A 255 -0.08 -5.84 12.65
N GLU A 256 0.99 -6.22 13.36
CA GLU A 256 0.92 -6.66 14.75
C GLU A 256 0.07 -5.71 15.61
N GLY A 257 -0.71 -6.26 16.53
CA GLY A 257 -1.61 -5.51 17.41
C GLY A 257 -0.90 -4.54 18.36
N ALA A 258 0.37 -4.78 18.69
CA ALA A 258 1.16 -3.97 19.62
C ALA A 258 2.62 -3.83 19.15
N ASN A 259 3.25 -2.71 19.48
CA ASN A 259 4.69 -2.55 19.46
C ASN A 259 5.23 -2.77 20.88
N GLN A 260 5.74 -3.97 21.16
CA GLN A 260 6.30 -4.34 22.46
C GLN A 260 7.81 -4.07 22.57
N SER A 261 8.41 -3.54 21.50
CA SER A 261 9.83 -3.21 21.48
C SER A 261 10.10 -1.82 22.10
N GLU A 262 11.37 -1.53 22.34
CA GLU A 262 11.83 -0.21 22.75
C GLU A 262 12.04 0.76 21.57
N ASN A 263 11.89 0.25 20.34
CA ASN A 263 12.12 1.00 19.11
C ASN A 263 10.82 1.51 18.48
N TRP A 264 10.91 2.63 17.79
CA TRP A 264 9.87 3.06 16.86
C TRP A 264 9.80 2.13 15.65
N ALA A 265 8.62 1.84 15.15
CA ALA A 265 8.40 1.17 13.88
C ALA A 265 7.96 2.20 12.83
N ASN A 266 8.92 2.78 12.13
CA ASN A 266 8.70 3.86 11.18
C ASN A 266 8.99 3.40 9.76
N VAL A 267 8.07 3.69 8.83
CA VAL A 267 8.20 3.33 7.41
C VAL A 267 7.66 4.42 6.49
N ILE A 268 8.22 4.48 5.29
CA ILE A 268 7.64 5.19 4.14
C ILE A 268 7.01 4.14 3.23
N TYR A 269 5.71 4.23 2.99
CA TYR A 269 5.03 3.34 2.05
C TYR A 269 5.49 3.59 0.61
N ILE A 270 5.70 2.49 -0.10
CA ILE A 270 6.08 2.46 -1.51
C ILE A 270 5.28 1.38 -2.22
N GLY A 271 5.19 1.49 -3.53
CA GLY A 271 4.61 0.47 -4.39
C GLY A 271 5.35 0.40 -5.71
N ALA A 272 5.38 -0.75 -6.35
CA ALA A 272 5.78 -0.91 -7.72
C ALA A 272 4.54 -0.68 -8.59
N SER A 273 4.52 0.43 -9.32
CA SER A 273 3.38 0.93 -10.10
C SER A 273 3.80 1.11 -11.56
N PRO A 274 3.93 0.00 -12.31
CA PRO A 274 4.48 0.03 -13.67
C PRO A 274 3.62 0.87 -14.62
N ALA A 275 4.25 1.37 -15.68
CA ALA A 275 3.56 2.22 -16.63
C ALA A 275 2.50 1.44 -17.41
N CYS A 276 1.27 1.86 -17.24
CA CYS A 276 0.10 1.46 -18.01
C CYS A 276 -0.85 2.66 -18.16
N GLN A 277 -1.87 2.53 -18.97
CA GLN A 277 -2.82 3.62 -19.22
C GLN A 277 -3.49 4.13 -17.93
N LYS A 278 -3.89 3.21 -17.05
CA LYS A 278 -4.48 3.51 -15.74
C LYS A 278 -3.52 4.33 -14.87
N ASN A 279 -2.29 3.87 -14.73
CA ASN A 279 -1.28 4.52 -13.90
C ASN A 279 -0.86 5.89 -14.45
N LYS A 280 -0.80 6.03 -15.76
CA LYS A 280 -0.56 7.33 -16.42
C LYS A 280 -1.65 8.36 -16.09
N ALA A 281 -2.91 7.93 -16.14
CA ALA A 281 -4.04 8.80 -15.80
C ALA A 281 -4.03 9.21 -14.32
N TYR A 282 -3.68 8.28 -13.43
CA TYR A 282 -3.52 8.59 -12.01
C TYR A 282 -2.36 9.56 -11.75
N ALA A 283 -1.18 9.30 -12.36
CA ALA A 283 0.01 10.14 -12.19
C ALA A 283 -0.28 11.61 -12.57
N ALA A 284 -1.08 11.86 -13.61
CA ALA A 284 -1.46 13.22 -14.00
C ALA A 284 -2.27 13.95 -12.90
N ARG A 285 -3.17 13.24 -12.19
CA ARG A 285 -3.89 13.81 -11.05
C ARG A 285 -2.98 14.03 -9.85
N GLN A 286 -2.12 13.07 -9.58
CA GLN A 286 -1.14 13.13 -8.49
C GLN A 286 -0.13 14.25 -8.69
N ALA A 287 0.34 14.49 -9.93
CA ALA A 287 1.23 15.60 -10.26
C ALA A 287 0.61 16.95 -9.85
N LYS A 288 -0.67 17.16 -10.14
CA LYS A 288 -1.39 18.36 -9.71
C LYS A 288 -1.44 18.47 -8.19
N ALA A 289 -1.77 17.39 -7.49
CA ALA A 289 -1.79 17.37 -6.03
C ALA A 289 -0.42 17.70 -5.43
N PHE A 290 0.67 17.15 -5.99
CA PHE A 290 2.04 17.47 -5.59
C PHE A 290 2.36 18.96 -5.73
N LEU A 291 2.08 19.55 -6.90
CA LEU A 291 2.36 20.97 -7.16
C LEU A 291 1.60 21.89 -6.19
N GLU A 292 0.38 21.53 -5.83
CA GLU A 292 -0.49 22.29 -4.93
C GLU A 292 -0.27 21.95 -3.44
N GLY A 293 0.45 20.88 -3.10
CA GLY A 293 0.61 20.39 -1.72
C GLY A 293 -0.65 19.73 -1.16
N ARG A 294 -1.57 19.30 -2.01
CA ARG A 294 -2.81 18.63 -1.59
C ARG A 294 -2.56 17.16 -1.28
N SER A 295 -3.50 16.56 -0.59
CA SER A 295 -3.51 15.10 -0.37
C SER A 295 -3.46 14.35 -1.70
N ALA A 296 -2.78 13.21 -1.72
CA ALA A 296 -2.74 12.37 -2.92
C ALA A 296 -4.14 11.81 -3.25
N PRO A 297 -4.47 11.55 -4.53
CA PRO A 297 -5.86 11.39 -5.00
C PRO A 297 -6.67 10.26 -4.36
N ASP A 298 -6.04 9.22 -3.83
CA ASP A 298 -6.72 8.09 -3.20
C ASP A 298 -7.14 8.35 -1.74
N PHE A 299 -6.67 9.45 -1.14
CA PHE A 299 -6.79 9.69 0.28
C PHE A 299 -7.74 10.85 0.58
N ALA A 300 -8.17 10.94 1.84
CA ALA A 300 -9.00 12.03 2.29
C ALA A 300 -8.34 13.39 2.02
N ALA A 301 -9.14 14.36 1.58
CA ALA A 301 -8.66 15.70 1.22
C ALA A 301 -8.39 16.54 2.50
N GLU A 302 -7.49 16.04 3.34
CA GLU A 302 -7.03 16.72 4.54
C GLU A 302 -6.15 17.92 4.20
N ASP A 303 -5.42 17.82 3.09
CA ASP A 303 -4.63 18.90 2.49
C ASP A 303 -3.67 19.57 3.48
N PHE A 304 -3.06 18.79 4.39
CA PHE A 304 -2.17 19.32 5.43
C PHE A 304 -0.98 20.08 4.84
N GLU A 305 -0.41 19.53 3.75
CA GLU A 305 0.88 19.99 3.22
C GLU A 305 0.77 21.23 2.32
N VAL A 306 -0.44 21.76 2.08
CA VAL A 306 -0.63 23.03 1.35
C VAL A 306 0.15 24.17 2.02
N ASP A 307 0.09 24.24 3.36
CA ASP A 307 0.70 25.29 4.15
C ASP A 307 1.96 24.84 4.90
N PHE A 308 2.45 23.61 4.67
CA PHE A 308 3.60 23.10 5.39
C PHE A 308 4.91 23.69 4.88
N LYS A 309 5.75 24.11 5.80
CA LYS A 309 7.13 24.54 5.51
C LYS A 309 8.03 23.32 5.30
N GLY A 310 8.93 23.40 4.32
CA GLY A 310 9.87 22.31 4.04
C GLY A 310 9.29 21.14 3.24
N ARG A 311 8.08 21.29 2.72
CA ARG A 311 7.52 20.39 1.72
C ARG A 311 8.39 20.34 0.48
N ALA A 312 8.57 19.16 -0.10
CA ALA A 312 9.26 19.04 -1.39
C ALA A 312 8.51 19.79 -2.49
N THR A 313 9.28 20.35 -3.41
CA THR A 313 8.80 21.12 -4.55
C THR A 313 9.31 20.52 -5.86
N ILE A 314 8.92 21.10 -6.98
CA ILE A 314 9.39 20.67 -8.30
C ILE A 314 10.92 20.78 -8.46
N ASP A 315 11.57 21.67 -7.69
CA ASP A 315 13.03 21.86 -7.72
C ASP A 315 13.78 20.73 -6.99
N ASP A 316 13.09 19.98 -6.12
CA ASP A 316 13.61 18.78 -5.46
C ASP A 316 13.57 17.54 -6.35
N LEU A 317 12.86 17.59 -7.48
CA LEU A 317 12.72 16.46 -8.38
C LEU A 317 13.90 16.33 -9.35
N THR A 318 14.50 15.15 -9.39
CA THR A 318 15.42 14.73 -10.45
C THR A 318 14.68 14.56 -11.78
N GLU A 319 15.40 14.39 -12.90
CA GLU A 319 14.77 14.07 -14.18
C GLU A 319 13.93 12.78 -14.08
N LEU A 320 14.44 11.75 -13.40
CA LEU A 320 13.70 10.52 -13.12
C LEU A 320 12.44 10.80 -12.29
N GLY A 321 12.57 11.56 -11.21
CA GLY A 321 11.46 11.93 -10.33
C GLY A 321 10.35 12.69 -11.07
N ARG A 322 10.69 13.61 -11.96
CA ARG A 322 9.72 14.32 -12.82
C ARG A 322 8.94 13.34 -13.69
N LYS A 323 9.64 12.48 -14.41
CA LYS A 323 9.00 11.45 -15.25
C LYS A 323 8.09 10.53 -14.44
N GLN A 324 8.57 10.04 -13.29
CA GLN A 324 7.79 9.17 -12.40
C GLN A 324 6.57 9.88 -11.80
N MET A 325 6.65 11.18 -11.56
CA MET A 325 5.54 12.00 -11.08
C MET A 325 4.53 12.35 -12.19
N GLY A 326 4.87 12.14 -13.46
CA GLY A 326 4.02 12.50 -14.60
C GLY A 326 4.15 13.99 -15.01
N LEU A 327 5.31 14.60 -14.70
CA LEU A 327 5.69 16.00 -15.00
C LEU A 327 6.68 16.08 -16.16
#